data_ff5ffff009f2c47bf1ad7bb801714e2b
#
_entry.id   ff5ffff009f2c47bf1ad7bb801714e2b
#
_cell.length_a   1.000
_cell.length_b   1.000
_cell.length_c   1.000
_cell.angle_alpha   90.00
_cell.angle_beta   90.00
_cell.angle_gamma   90.00
#
_symmetry.space_group_name_H-M   'P 1'
#
loop_
_entity.id
_entity.type
_entity.pdbx_description
1 polymer ?
#
loop_
_entity_poly.entity_id
_entity_poly.type
_entity_poly.pdbx_seq_one_letter_code
_entity_poly.pdbx_strand_id
1 'polypeptide(L)'
;GVKKLADEIDNIISDEGEIFDTASPALNEIRKRIKVLEQQVRAKMQELLQSKAKMLNENLIVMRNGRMCLCVKAEYKNVLKGVIHDESASKTTVYIEPFSALEIANRIVSYKEEEKTEIAKILAQLSNVAFAYELEIKNNFNNLIALDIIFAKALYAISIDAYKPSINEMGIIDIKKARHPLIDRQKCVPIDIKLGEDYEAIIITGPNTGGKTVAIKTCGLLTLMMQAGLLIPASFDSKMAVFDNVFSDIGDEQSIEQSLSSFSAHMTKVIRILNELTNNSLVLLDELGSGTDPKEGSNLAISIVEYLLNKKSRVIVTTHYADLKAFAYDKDNIINASVEFDTKTLRPTYKLLLGVPGRSNAITIARGLGLNEEIINRSIELNETNHTDLSLMLSKLDDQNSILSEQIAKYEKENSYLNEIQ
;
A
#
# COMPACT_ATOMS: atom_id res chain seq x y z
N GLY A 1 7.02 -29.91 16.75
CA GLY A 1 7.64 -28.72 16.20
C GLY A 1 9.13 -28.94 15.94
N VAL A 2 9.72 -28.12 15.12
CA VAL A 2 11.13 -28.22 14.64
C VAL A 2 12.20 -27.85 15.70
N LYS A 3 11.86 -27.83 16.98
CA LYS A 3 12.80 -27.46 18.06
C LYS A 3 14.07 -28.33 18.06
N LYS A 4 13.90 -29.65 17.85
CA LYS A 4 15.07 -30.56 17.78
C LYS A 4 16.02 -30.21 16.65
N LEU A 5 15.50 -29.82 15.48
CA LEU A 5 16.29 -29.36 14.35
C LEU A 5 17.03 -28.05 14.70
N ALA A 6 16.35 -27.11 15.35
CA ALA A 6 17.00 -25.86 15.81
C ALA A 6 18.13 -26.16 16.79
N ASP A 7 17.90 -27.00 17.81
CA ASP A 7 18.93 -27.41 18.78
C ASP A 7 20.14 -28.10 18.09
N GLU A 8 19.90 -28.92 17.03
CA GLU A 8 20.97 -29.52 16.24
C GLU A 8 21.77 -28.50 15.43
N ILE A 9 21.09 -27.53 14.81
CA ILE A 9 21.75 -26.43 14.09
C ILE A 9 22.61 -25.61 15.02
N ASP A 10 22.05 -25.18 16.16
CA ASP A 10 22.74 -24.36 17.16
C ASP A 10 23.97 -25.04 17.77
N ASN A 11 23.99 -26.38 17.82
CA ASN A 11 25.16 -27.16 18.25
C ASN A 11 26.25 -27.29 17.20
N ILE A 12 25.94 -27.05 15.92
CA ILE A 12 26.87 -27.25 14.80
C ILE A 12 27.35 -25.94 14.22
N ILE A 13 26.43 -24.92 14.13
CA ILE A 13 26.66 -23.65 13.44
C ILE A 13 26.53 -22.50 14.44
N SER A 14 27.47 -21.57 14.45
CA SER A 14 27.40 -20.34 15.26
C SER A 14 26.44 -19.30 14.66
N ASP A 15 26.12 -18.27 15.44
CA ASP A 15 25.31 -17.13 14.98
C ASP A 15 25.98 -16.36 13.81
N GLU A 16 27.30 -16.42 13.70
CA GLU A 16 28.08 -15.85 12.58
C GLU A 16 28.13 -16.76 11.35
N GLY A 17 27.54 -17.96 11.42
CA GLY A 17 27.52 -18.95 10.33
C GLY A 17 28.76 -19.83 10.23
N GLU A 18 29.62 -19.85 11.25
CA GLU A 18 30.79 -20.71 11.28
C GLU A 18 30.50 -22.07 11.93
N ILE A 19 31.14 -23.12 11.41
CA ILE A 19 30.99 -24.48 11.97
C ILE A 19 31.88 -24.60 13.21
N PHE A 20 31.31 -25.03 14.33
CA PHE A 20 32.05 -25.24 15.56
C PHE A 20 33.09 -26.37 15.43
N ASP A 21 34.21 -26.23 16.13
CA ASP A 21 35.25 -27.29 16.22
C ASP A 21 34.67 -28.58 16.79
N THR A 22 33.62 -28.48 17.61
CA THR A 22 32.91 -29.59 18.26
C THR A 22 31.91 -30.28 17.35
N ALA A 23 31.64 -29.76 16.16
CA ALA A 23 30.66 -30.31 15.24
C ALA A 23 30.98 -31.75 14.80
N SER A 24 32.27 -32.12 14.69
CA SER A 24 32.71 -33.51 14.61
C SER A 24 34.08 -33.73 15.26
N PRO A 25 34.33 -34.94 15.78
CA PRO A 25 35.68 -35.28 16.29
C PRO A 25 36.76 -35.13 15.21
N ALA A 26 36.44 -35.47 13.95
CA ALA A 26 37.35 -35.33 12.82
C ALA A 26 37.71 -33.88 12.53
N LEU A 27 36.72 -32.98 12.50
CA LEU A 27 36.96 -31.53 12.28
C LEU A 27 37.86 -30.95 13.39
N ASN A 28 37.57 -31.29 14.63
CA ASN A 28 38.39 -30.84 15.77
C ASN A 28 39.85 -31.28 15.64
N GLU A 29 40.09 -32.55 15.24
CA GLU A 29 41.46 -33.05 15.07
C GLU A 29 42.14 -32.37 13.88
N ILE A 30 41.47 -32.21 12.74
CA ILE A 30 42.02 -31.50 11.58
C ILE A 30 42.44 -30.07 11.94
N ARG A 31 41.57 -29.32 12.60
CA ARG A 31 41.84 -27.93 13.02
C ARG A 31 43.00 -27.83 14.04
N LYS A 32 43.05 -28.79 14.97
CA LYS A 32 44.21 -28.86 15.88
C LYS A 32 45.53 -29.11 15.13
N ARG A 33 45.52 -30.03 14.15
CA ARG A 33 46.70 -30.32 13.32
C ARG A 33 47.10 -29.10 12.49
N ILE A 34 46.16 -28.36 11.91
CA ILE A 34 46.43 -27.12 11.18
C ILE A 34 47.10 -26.10 12.13
N LYS A 35 46.56 -25.87 13.33
CA LYS A 35 47.12 -24.92 14.31
C LYS A 35 48.58 -25.30 14.70
N VAL A 36 48.85 -26.58 14.95
CA VAL A 36 50.20 -27.08 15.28
C VAL A 36 51.14 -26.84 14.12
N LEU A 37 50.74 -27.17 12.88
CA LEU A 37 51.57 -26.98 11.69
C LEU A 37 51.81 -25.49 11.38
N GLU A 38 50.84 -24.63 11.60
CA GLU A 38 50.99 -23.17 11.46
C GLU A 38 52.01 -22.61 12.46
N GLN A 39 52.02 -23.13 13.70
CA GLN A 39 53.07 -22.78 14.67
C GLN A 39 54.44 -23.30 14.26
N GLN A 40 54.52 -24.55 13.76
CA GLN A 40 55.78 -25.15 13.29
C GLN A 40 56.37 -24.38 12.10
N VAL A 41 55.54 -24.01 11.09
CA VAL A 41 56.04 -23.25 9.94
C VAL A 41 56.55 -21.86 10.36
N ARG A 42 55.82 -21.18 11.28
CA ARG A 42 56.26 -19.88 11.81
C ARG A 42 57.60 -20.00 12.57
N ALA A 43 57.73 -20.98 13.46
CA ALA A 43 58.95 -21.24 14.19
C ALA A 43 60.13 -21.54 13.24
N LYS A 44 59.91 -22.38 12.21
CA LYS A 44 60.92 -22.72 11.20
C LYS A 44 61.34 -21.50 10.38
N MET A 45 60.40 -20.66 10.00
CA MET A 45 60.71 -19.42 9.28
C MET A 45 61.50 -18.43 10.16
N GLN A 46 61.22 -18.34 11.45
CA GLN A 46 61.99 -17.51 12.40
C GLN A 46 63.41 -18.02 12.61
N GLU A 47 63.56 -19.36 12.73
CA GLU A 47 64.89 -19.99 12.79
C GLU A 47 65.73 -19.66 11.54
N LEU A 48 65.12 -19.78 10.36
CA LEU A 48 65.77 -19.47 9.10
C LEU A 48 66.11 -17.98 8.96
N LEU A 49 65.17 -17.10 9.41
CA LEU A 49 65.41 -15.67 9.43
C LEU A 49 66.67 -15.27 10.21
N GLN A 50 66.90 -15.90 11.38
CA GLN A 50 68.08 -15.68 12.20
C GLN A 50 69.32 -16.33 11.59
N SER A 51 69.26 -17.60 11.24
CA SER A 51 70.41 -18.36 10.75
C SER A 51 70.95 -17.91 9.39
N LYS A 52 70.10 -17.33 8.54
CA LYS A 52 70.37 -16.87 7.18
C LYS A 52 70.40 -15.37 7.01
N ALA A 53 70.51 -14.59 8.12
CA ALA A 53 70.42 -13.11 8.13
C ALA A 53 71.37 -12.44 7.11
N LYS A 54 72.57 -12.98 6.88
CA LYS A 54 73.57 -12.45 5.92
C LYS A 54 73.04 -12.50 4.45
N MET A 55 72.18 -13.46 4.13
CA MET A 55 71.62 -13.66 2.78
C MET A 55 70.38 -12.85 2.54
N LEU A 56 69.78 -12.24 3.58
CA LEU A 56 68.55 -11.50 3.50
C LEU A 56 68.82 -10.01 3.19
N ASN A 57 67.95 -9.43 2.37
CA ASN A 57 67.94 -8.02 2.12
C ASN A 57 67.18 -7.27 3.26
N GLU A 58 66.07 -7.88 3.72
CA GLU A 58 65.28 -7.43 4.87
C GLU A 58 65.07 -8.60 5.83
N ASN A 59 65.22 -8.34 7.12
CA ASN A 59 65.11 -9.36 8.15
C ASN A 59 63.66 -9.51 8.62
N LEU A 60 62.75 -9.86 7.66
CA LEU A 60 61.31 -10.06 7.89
C LEU A 60 60.78 -11.22 7.02
N ILE A 61 59.66 -11.78 7.49
CA ILE A 61 58.89 -12.78 6.77
C ILE A 61 57.75 -12.07 6.07
N VAL A 62 57.57 -12.30 4.76
CA VAL A 62 56.51 -11.71 3.95
C VAL A 62 55.57 -12.79 3.42
N MET A 63 54.34 -12.43 3.19
CA MET A 63 53.39 -13.31 2.46
C MET A 63 53.42 -12.99 0.97
N ARG A 64 53.66 -14.01 0.14
CA ARG A 64 53.53 -13.94 -1.32
C ARG A 64 52.75 -15.15 -1.82
N ASN A 65 51.72 -14.91 -2.62
CA ASN A 65 50.84 -15.96 -3.13
C ASN A 65 50.30 -16.92 -2.04
N GLY A 66 50.01 -16.38 -0.84
CA GLY A 66 49.55 -17.18 0.30
C GLY A 66 50.62 -18.01 0.99
N ARG A 67 51.93 -17.81 0.66
CA ARG A 67 53.04 -18.53 1.22
C ARG A 67 53.99 -17.60 2.02
N MET A 68 54.58 -18.13 3.09
CA MET A 68 55.57 -17.40 3.88
C MET A 68 56.90 -17.42 3.17
N CYS A 69 57.45 -16.28 2.83
CA CYS A 69 58.72 -16.14 2.11
C CYS A 69 59.74 -15.29 2.91
N LEU A 70 61.02 -15.58 2.68
CA LEU A 70 62.14 -14.74 3.12
C LEU A 70 62.53 -13.78 2.01
N CYS A 71 62.92 -12.55 2.38
CA CYS A 71 63.39 -11.50 1.47
C CYS A 71 64.90 -11.70 1.17
N VAL A 72 65.24 -12.52 0.21
CA VAL A 72 66.61 -12.95 -0.12
C VAL A 72 67.25 -11.99 -1.12
N LYS A 73 68.55 -11.61 -0.92
CA LYS A 73 69.31 -10.85 -1.91
C LYS A 73 69.46 -11.67 -3.20
N ALA A 74 69.28 -11.03 -4.34
CA ALA A 74 69.30 -11.71 -5.65
C ALA A 74 70.57 -12.56 -5.89
N GLU A 75 71.75 -12.16 -5.30
CA GLU A 75 73.03 -12.88 -5.37
C GLU A 75 72.96 -14.26 -4.67
N TYR A 76 72.07 -14.43 -3.68
CA TYR A 76 71.92 -15.68 -2.92
C TYR A 76 70.76 -16.54 -3.36
N LYS A 77 70.05 -16.19 -4.47
CA LYS A 77 68.86 -16.90 -4.92
C LYS A 77 69.09 -18.41 -5.16
N ASN A 78 70.31 -18.79 -5.58
CA ASN A 78 70.67 -20.20 -5.83
C ASN A 78 71.27 -20.88 -4.59
N VAL A 79 71.60 -20.14 -3.55
CA VAL A 79 72.21 -20.65 -2.34
C VAL A 79 71.17 -21.08 -1.30
N LEU A 80 70.13 -20.29 -1.14
CA LEU A 80 69.03 -20.67 -0.31
C LEU A 80 68.05 -21.59 -1.12
N LYS A 81 68.10 -22.87 -0.78
CA LYS A 81 67.20 -23.88 -1.45
C LYS A 81 65.75 -23.62 -1.09
N GLY A 82 64.91 -23.32 -2.09
CA GLY A 82 63.51 -23.03 -1.90
C GLY A 82 62.80 -22.74 -3.22
N VAL A 83 61.50 -22.43 -3.15
CA VAL A 83 60.66 -22.03 -4.28
C VAL A 83 60.62 -20.49 -4.32
N ILE A 84 60.87 -19.92 -5.49
CA ILE A 84 60.73 -18.49 -5.75
C ILE A 84 59.28 -18.21 -6.05
N HIS A 85 58.64 -17.35 -5.26
CA HIS A 85 57.24 -16.96 -5.45
C HIS A 85 57.11 -15.61 -6.12
N ASP A 86 58.09 -14.70 -5.97
CA ASP A 86 58.05 -13.35 -6.54
C ASP A 86 59.46 -12.72 -6.56
N GLU A 87 59.63 -11.64 -7.32
CA GLU A 87 60.87 -10.81 -7.33
C GLU A 87 60.47 -9.33 -7.16
N SER A 88 61.33 -8.54 -6.50
CA SER A 88 61.10 -7.08 -6.38
C SER A 88 61.22 -6.40 -7.75
N ALA A 89 60.54 -5.24 -7.93
CA ALA A 89 60.61 -4.46 -9.15
C ALA A 89 62.03 -4.03 -9.54
N SER A 90 62.90 -3.81 -8.54
CA SER A 90 64.35 -3.51 -8.72
C SER A 90 65.22 -4.73 -9.00
N LYS A 91 64.64 -5.95 -8.98
CA LYS A 91 65.35 -7.26 -9.10
C LYS A 91 66.48 -7.47 -8.07
N THR A 92 66.49 -6.68 -6.99
CA THR A 92 67.50 -6.81 -5.92
C THR A 92 67.09 -7.79 -4.84
N THR A 93 65.77 -8.09 -4.72
CA THR A 93 65.22 -9.01 -3.71
C THR A 93 64.39 -10.09 -4.38
N VAL A 94 64.58 -11.34 -3.96
CA VAL A 94 63.82 -12.51 -4.39
C VAL A 94 63.06 -13.07 -3.19
N TYR A 95 61.77 -13.31 -3.34
CA TYR A 95 60.93 -13.86 -2.29
C TYR A 95 60.91 -15.38 -2.38
N ILE A 96 61.62 -16.01 -1.45
CA ILE A 96 61.84 -17.47 -1.46
C ILE A 96 61.13 -18.14 -0.30
N GLU A 97 60.33 -19.15 -0.59
CA GLU A 97 59.81 -20.11 0.39
C GLU A 97 60.84 -21.25 0.51
N PRO A 98 61.53 -21.39 1.67
CA PRO A 98 62.56 -22.43 1.86
C PRO A 98 61.95 -23.83 1.80
N PHE A 99 62.61 -24.82 1.19
CA PHE A 99 62.11 -26.20 1.10
C PHE A 99 61.76 -26.80 2.46
N SER A 100 62.47 -26.47 3.52
CA SER A 100 62.19 -26.94 4.88
C SER A 100 60.88 -26.37 5.45
N ALA A 101 60.39 -25.19 4.98
CA ALA A 101 59.11 -24.64 5.31
C ALA A 101 58.01 -25.11 4.33
N LEU A 102 58.38 -25.31 3.05
CA LEU A 102 57.47 -25.74 1.98
C LEU A 102 56.74 -27.05 2.30
N GLU A 103 57.47 -28.04 2.85
CA GLU A 103 56.85 -29.33 3.21
C GLU A 103 55.76 -29.17 4.29
N ILE A 104 56.03 -28.37 5.31
CA ILE A 104 55.06 -28.07 6.38
C ILE A 104 53.86 -27.29 5.80
N ALA A 105 54.13 -26.30 4.97
CA ALA A 105 53.10 -25.48 4.34
C ALA A 105 52.20 -26.30 3.39
N ASN A 106 52.77 -27.25 2.66
CA ASN A 106 51.97 -28.17 1.80
C ASN A 106 51.07 -29.07 2.64
N ARG A 107 51.50 -29.55 3.80
CA ARG A 107 50.64 -30.32 4.72
C ARG A 107 49.50 -29.44 5.27
N ILE A 108 49.73 -28.17 5.55
CA ILE A 108 48.64 -27.23 5.94
C ILE A 108 47.61 -27.14 4.83
N VAL A 109 48.03 -27.00 3.57
CA VAL A 109 47.11 -26.96 2.43
C VAL A 109 46.28 -28.25 2.33
N SER A 110 46.94 -29.42 2.47
CA SER A 110 46.24 -30.71 2.48
C SER A 110 45.18 -30.79 3.57
N TYR A 111 45.51 -30.42 4.82
CA TYR A 111 44.58 -30.42 5.91
C TYR A 111 43.44 -29.38 5.75
N LYS A 112 43.68 -28.24 5.11
CA LYS A 112 42.63 -27.28 4.77
C LYS A 112 41.65 -27.82 3.73
N GLU A 113 42.08 -28.64 2.79
CA GLU A 113 41.17 -29.33 1.87
C GLU A 113 40.41 -30.48 2.56
N GLU A 114 41.05 -31.19 3.50
CA GLU A 114 40.38 -32.18 4.36
C GLU A 114 39.31 -31.49 5.24
N GLU A 115 39.60 -30.31 5.80
CA GLU A 115 38.67 -29.50 6.57
C GLU A 115 37.45 -29.13 5.74
N LYS A 116 37.62 -28.61 4.51
CA LYS A 116 36.53 -28.30 3.61
C LYS A 116 35.65 -29.51 3.31
N THR A 117 36.26 -30.65 3.09
CA THR A 117 35.58 -31.90 2.82
C THR A 117 34.73 -32.36 4.01
N GLU A 118 35.30 -32.29 5.22
CA GLU A 118 34.60 -32.66 6.46
C GLU A 118 33.45 -31.70 6.75
N ILE A 119 33.64 -30.37 6.57
CA ILE A 119 32.58 -29.37 6.68
C ILE A 119 31.45 -29.65 5.69
N ALA A 120 31.76 -29.94 4.44
CA ALA A 120 30.76 -30.27 3.44
C ALA A 120 29.93 -31.52 3.83
N LYS A 121 30.60 -32.52 4.43
CA LYS A 121 29.95 -33.74 4.93
C LYS A 121 29.02 -33.42 6.13
N ILE A 122 29.46 -32.61 7.09
CA ILE A 122 28.64 -32.17 8.23
C ILE A 122 27.41 -31.43 7.75
N LEU A 123 27.57 -30.45 6.83
CA LEU A 123 26.48 -29.69 6.26
C LEU A 123 25.49 -30.56 5.46
N ALA A 124 26.01 -31.56 4.70
CA ALA A 124 25.15 -32.51 4.00
C ALA A 124 24.32 -33.37 4.96
N GLN A 125 24.90 -33.82 6.08
CA GLN A 125 24.17 -34.56 7.11
C GLN A 125 23.10 -33.70 7.77
N LEU A 126 23.44 -32.45 8.13
CA LEU A 126 22.48 -31.51 8.71
C LEU A 126 21.35 -31.15 7.74
N SER A 127 21.68 -31.00 6.46
CA SER A 127 20.68 -30.77 5.39
C SER A 127 19.71 -31.93 5.25
N ASN A 128 20.19 -33.17 5.36
CA ASN A 128 19.33 -34.37 5.34
C ASN A 128 18.40 -34.41 6.56
N VAL A 129 18.87 -34.02 7.74
CA VAL A 129 18.03 -33.89 8.93
C VAL A 129 16.98 -32.81 8.69
N ALA A 130 17.36 -31.64 8.19
CA ALA A 130 16.44 -30.56 7.88
C ALA A 130 15.38 -30.95 6.85
N PHE A 131 15.75 -31.73 5.85
CA PHE A 131 14.82 -32.26 4.83
C PHE A 131 13.70 -33.12 5.43
N ALA A 132 14.00 -33.88 6.49
CA ALA A 132 12.98 -34.66 7.19
C ALA A 132 11.88 -33.79 7.82
N TYR A 133 12.15 -32.50 8.07
CA TYR A 133 11.20 -31.52 8.59
C TYR A 133 10.65 -30.57 7.52
N GLU A 134 10.84 -30.85 6.22
CA GLU A 134 10.44 -29.97 5.12
C GLU A 134 8.96 -29.57 5.20
N LEU A 135 8.06 -30.52 5.46
CA LEU A 135 6.62 -30.26 5.52
C LEU A 135 6.26 -29.32 6.71
N GLU A 136 6.84 -29.60 7.89
CA GLU A 136 6.62 -28.75 9.06
C GLU A 136 7.17 -27.36 8.88
N ILE A 137 8.34 -27.21 8.27
CA ILE A 137 8.94 -25.91 7.96
C ILE A 137 8.06 -25.14 7.01
N LYS A 138 7.60 -25.75 5.90
CA LYS A 138 6.69 -25.12 4.93
C LYS A 138 5.36 -24.70 5.58
N ASN A 139 4.78 -25.57 6.39
CA ASN A 139 3.54 -25.25 7.10
C ASN A 139 3.72 -24.09 8.10
N ASN A 140 4.82 -24.10 8.86
CA ASN A 140 5.13 -23.00 9.78
C ASN A 140 5.35 -21.69 9.05
N PHE A 141 6.06 -21.70 7.91
CA PHE A 141 6.28 -20.52 7.08
C PHE A 141 4.95 -19.96 6.54
N ASN A 142 4.08 -20.81 6.02
CA ASN A 142 2.75 -20.39 5.55
C ASN A 142 1.88 -19.83 6.70
N ASN A 143 1.95 -20.43 7.87
CA ASN A 143 1.23 -19.93 9.06
C ASN A 143 1.78 -18.56 9.51
N LEU A 144 3.09 -18.34 9.44
CA LEU A 144 3.71 -17.05 9.75
C LEU A 144 3.26 -15.96 8.77
N ILE A 145 3.22 -16.27 7.45
CA ILE A 145 2.68 -15.35 6.44
C ILE A 145 1.22 -15.00 6.76
N ALA A 146 0.40 -16.00 7.05
CA ALA A 146 -1.01 -15.78 7.39
C ALA A 146 -1.16 -14.89 8.64
N LEU A 147 -0.38 -15.13 9.68
CA LEU A 147 -0.37 -14.32 10.89
C LEU A 147 0.10 -12.89 10.62
N ASP A 148 1.15 -12.71 9.84
CA ASP A 148 1.67 -11.38 9.46
C ASP A 148 0.60 -10.55 8.76
N ILE A 149 -0.11 -11.14 7.79
CA ILE A 149 -1.24 -10.50 7.10
C ILE A 149 -2.35 -10.13 8.07
N ILE A 150 -2.72 -11.02 9.02
CA ILE A 150 -3.75 -10.75 10.03
C ILE A 150 -3.33 -9.59 10.92
N PHE A 151 -2.09 -9.58 11.41
CA PHE A 151 -1.58 -8.50 12.23
C PHE A 151 -1.49 -7.17 11.48
N ALA A 152 -1.03 -7.18 10.22
CA ALA A 152 -0.98 -5.99 9.39
C ALA A 152 -2.38 -5.38 9.18
N LYS A 153 -3.39 -6.21 8.87
CA LYS A 153 -4.78 -5.77 8.75
C LYS A 153 -5.33 -5.22 10.07
N ALA A 154 -5.03 -5.87 11.20
CA ALA A 154 -5.47 -5.43 12.52
C ALA A 154 -4.84 -4.09 12.93
N LEU A 155 -3.52 -3.92 12.74
CA LEU A 155 -2.82 -2.66 13.02
C LEU A 155 -3.34 -1.53 12.15
N TYR A 156 -3.57 -1.80 10.86
CA TYR A 156 -4.18 -0.81 9.97
C TYR A 156 -5.58 -0.41 10.45
N ALA A 157 -6.42 -1.38 10.81
CA ALA A 157 -7.76 -1.12 11.33
C ALA A 157 -7.75 -0.23 12.59
N ILE A 158 -6.83 -0.49 13.52
CA ILE A 158 -6.63 0.35 14.71
C ILE A 158 -6.21 1.77 14.33
N SER A 159 -5.30 1.91 13.37
CA SER A 159 -4.77 3.22 12.95
C SER A 159 -5.84 4.14 12.36
N ILE A 160 -6.85 3.58 11.68
CA ILE A 160 -7.96 4.33 11.04
C ILE A 160 -9.28 4.24 11.82
N ASP A 161 -9.29 3.66 13.02
CA ASP A 161 -10.50 3.44 13.84
C ASP A 161 -11.60 2.70 13.06
N ALA A 162 -11.24 1.55 12.51
CA ALA A 162 -12.10 0.76 11.64
C ALA A 162 -12.82 -0.35 12.39
N TYR A 163 -14.05 -0.64 11.94
CA TYR A 163 -14.91 -1.69 12.50
C TYR A 163 -15.36 -2.65 11.40
N LYS A 164 -15.80 -3.83 11.83
CA LYS A 164 -16.36 -4.84 10.92
C LYS A 164 -17.82 -4.50 10.63
N PRO A 165 -18.20 -4.23 9.37
CA PRO A 165 -19.60 -4.04 9.01
C PRO A 165 -20.33 -5.39 8.98
N SER A 166 -21.67 -5.36 9.06
CA SER A 166 -22.51 -6.49 8.72
C SER A 166 -22.51 -6.69 7.21
N ILE A 167 -22.18 -7.89 6.74
CA ILE A 167 -22.06 -8.19 5.31
C ILE A 167 -23.37 -8.80 4.81
N ASN A 168 -23.84 -8.39 3.61
CA ASN A 168 -25.02 -8.93 2.96
C ASN A 168 -24.81 -9.13 1.45
N GLU A 169 -25.67 -9.95 0.84
CA GLU A 169 -25.73 -10.22 -0.60
C GLU A 169 -26.97 -9.58 -1.27
N MET A 170 -27.67 -8.71 -0.53
CA MET A 170 -28.91 -8.06 -1.00
C MET A 170 -28.64 -6.73 -1.71
N GLY A 171 -27.40 -6.34 -1.89
CA GLY A 171 -27.05 -5.05 -2.48
C GLY A 171 -27.33 -3.85 -1.54
N ILE A 172 -27.40 -4.08 -0.21
CA ILE A 172 -27.68 -3.03 0.76
C ILE A 172 -26.37 -2.43 1.29
N ILE A 173 -26.23 -1.14 1.13
CA ILE A 173 -25.18 -0.30 1.73
C ILE A 173 -25.87 0.64 2.73
N ASP A 174 -25.58 0.51 4.01
CA ASP A 174 -25.99 1.42 5.09
C ASP A 174 -24.75 1.71 5.94
N ILE A 175 -23.97 2.68 5.52
CA ILE A 175 -22.72 3.06 6.18
C ILE A 175 -22.99 4.31 7.01
N LYS A 176 -22.73 4.21 8.31
CA LYS A 176 -22.88 5.32 9.25
C LYS A 176 -21.53 5.87 9.67
N LYS A 177 -21.43 7.19 9.71
CA LYS A 177 -20.20 7.91 10.10
C LYS A 177 -18.97 7.47 9.30
N ALA A 178 -19.16 7.19 7.99
CA ALA A 178 -18.09 6.81 7.07
C ALA A 178 -17.03 7.91 6.98
N ARG A 179 -15.75 7.54 7.10
CA ARG A 179 -14.61 8.44 6.90
C ARG A 179 -13.75 7.93 5.76
N HIS A 180 -13.21 8.85 4.97
CA HIS A 180 -12.26 8.49 3.93
C HIS A 180 -10.91 8.13 4.58
N PRO A 181 -10.37 6.90 4.41
CA PRO A 181 -9.20 6.43 5.16
C PRO A 181 -7.91 7.20 4.89
N LEU A 182 -7.81 7.89 3.74
CA LEU A 182 -6.64 8.70 3.36
C LEU A 182 -6.75 10.17 3.75
N ILE A 183 -7.85 10.59 4.39
CA ILE A 183 -7.99 11.95 4.92
C ILE A 183 -7.71 11.91 6.42
N ASP A 184 -6.93 12.89 6.89
CA ASP A 184 -6.64 13.05 8.31
C ASP A 184 -7.93 13.01 9.14
N ARG A 185 -7.95 12.17 10.17
CA ARG A 185 -9.12 11.90 11.00
C ARG A 185 -9.73 13.18 11.63
N GLN A 186 -8.88 14.13 11.99
CA GLN A 186 -9.33 15.39 12.61
C GLN A 186 -9.99 16.33 11.59
N LYS A 187 -9.65 16.18 10.31
CA LYS A 187 -10.18 16.99 9.21
C LYS A 187 -11.31 16.32 8.46
N CYS A 188 -11.41 14.99 8.54
CA CYS A 188 -12.40 14.22 7.83
C CYS A 188 -13.77 14.34 8.51
N VAL A 189 -14.72 14.93 7.81
CA VAL A 189 -16.13 14.97 8.25
C VAL A 189 -16.77 13.62 7.92
N PRO A 190 -17.35 12.92 8.92
CA PRO A 190 -18.02 11.65 8.66
C PRO A 190 -19.34 11.86 7.88
N ILE A 191 -19.63 10.94 6.98
CA ILE A 191 -20.85 10.95 6.16
C ILE A 191 -21.65 9.66 6.36
N ASP A 192 -22.97 9.75 6.17
CA ASP A 192 -23.87 8.60 6.15
C ASP A 192 -24.30 8.32 4.71
N ILE A 193 -24.30 7.03 4.31
CA ILE A 193 -24.68 6.61 2.96
C ILE A 193 -25.66 5.44 3.09
N LYS A 194 -26.88 5.59 2.56
CA LYS A 194 -27.89 4.55 2.54
C LYS A 194 -28.34 4.27 1.11
N LEU A 195 -28.14 3.04 0.63
CA LEU A 195 -28.45 2.61 -0.73
C LEU A 195 -28.82 1.13 -0.76
N GLY A 196 -29.78 0.75 -1.58
CA GLY A 196 -30.16 -0.65 -1.83
C GLY A 196 -31.30 -1.19 -0.98
N GLU A 197 -31.78 -0.44 0.02
CA GLU A 197 -32.98 -0.81 0.82
C GLU A 197 -34.19 -0.08 0.27
N ASP A 198 -34.27 1.23 0.45
CA ASP A 198 -35.38 2.07 -0.03
C ASP A 198 -35.09 2.63 -1.43
N TYR A 199 -33.84 2.86 -1.76
CA TYR A 199 -33.40 3.50 -3.01
C TYR A 199 -32.30 2.69 -3.68
N GLU A 200 -32.37 2.59 -5.00
CA GLU A 200 -31.35 1.92 -5.84
C GLU A 200 -30.31 2.90 -6.40
N ALA A 201 -30.63 4.20 -6.42
CA ALA A 201 -29.70 5.24 -6.84
C ALA A 201 -29.72 6.46 -5.92
N ILE A 202 -28.55 7.11 -5.81
CA ILE A 202 -28.34 8.40 -5.14
C ILE A 202 -27.85 9.40 -6.19
N ILE A 203 -28.53 10.52 -6.34
CA ILE A 203 -28.10 11.65 -7.17
C ILE A 203 -27.61 12.77 -6.27
N ILE A 204 -26.30 12.97 -6.21
CA ILE A 204 -25.66 13.97 -5.35
C ILE A 204 -25.48 15.27 -6.14
N THR A 205 -26.04 16.36 -5.61
CA THR A 205 -25.99 17.69 -6.22
C THR A 205 -25.29 18.70 -5.31
N GLY A 206 -24.91 19.86 -5.85
CA GLY A 206 -24.25 20.91 -5.09
C GLY A 206 -22.93 21.37 -5.72
N PRO A 207 -22.20 22.32 -5.10
CA PRO A 207 -20.95 22.86 -5.64
C PRO A 207 -19.83 21.81 -5.67
N ASN A 208 -18.90 21.89 -6.63
CA ASN A 208 -17.77 20.96 -6.76
C ASN A 208 -16.87 20.96 -5.53
N THR A 209 -16.68 22.12 -4.90
CA THR A 209 -15.90 22.29 -3.66
C THR A 209 -16.56 21.65 -2.43
N GLY A 210 -17.81 21.21 -2.51
CA GLY A 210 -18.60 20.69 -1.39
C GLY A 210 -18.23 19.28 -0.93
N GLY A 211 -17.44 18.51 -1.68
CA GLY A 211 -17.03 17.15 -1.31
C GLY A 211 -17.84 16.03 -1.96
N LYS A 212 -18.62 16.30 -3.03
CA LYS A 212 -19.35 15.27 -3.80
C LYS A 212 -18.47 14.11 -4.22
N THR A 213 -17.35 14.42 -4.88
CA THR A 213 -16.35 13.46 -5.33
C THR A 213 -15.76 12.64 -4.17
N VAL A 214 -15.54 13.27 -3.02
CA VAL A 214 -15.03 12.58 -1.82
C VAL A 214 -16.07 11.60 -1.28
N ALA A 215 -17.35 11.96 -1.28
CA ALA A 215 -18.43 11.08 -0.82
C ALA A 215 -18.52 9.80 -1.67
N ILE A 216 -18.50 9.94 -3.01
CA ILE A 216 -18.49 8.79 -3.92
C ILE A 216 -17.22 7.93 -3.72
N LYS A 217 -16.05 8.56 -3.68
CA LYS A 217 -14.77 7.87 -3.44
C LYS A 217 -14.79 7.11 -2.13
N THR A 218 -15.35 7.71 -1.07
CA THR A 218 -15.48 7.04 0.23
C THR A 218 -16.32 5.78 0.12
N CYS A 219 -17.49 5.85 -0.49
CA CYS A 219 -18.35 4.68 -0.68
C CYS A 219 -17.64 3.55 -1.44
N GLY A 220 -17.06 3.87 -2.60
CA GLY A 220 -16.36 2.88 -3.43
C GLY A 220 -15.15 2.26 -2.72
N LEU A 221 -14.33 3.09 -2.09
CA LEU A 221 -13.12 2.62 -1.39
C LEU A 221 -13.48 1.73 -0.20
N LEU A 222 -14.46 2.10 0.62
CA LEU A 222 -14.89 1.28 1.76
C LEU A 222 -15.49 -0.05 1.30
N THR A 223 -16.21 -0.06 0.16
CA THR A 223 -16.71 -1.31 -0.44
C THR A 223 -15.56 -2.22 -0.86
N LEU A 224 -14.56 -1.69 -1.56
CA LEU A 224 -13.38 -2.46 -1.97
C LEU A 224 -12.54 -2.93 -0.78
N MET A 225 -12.38 -2.10 0.25
CA MET A 225 -11.69 -2.47 1.49
C MET A 225 -12.39 -3.67 2.15
N MET A 226 -13.71 -3.60 2.32
CA MET A 226 -14.49 -4.68 2.91
C MET A 226 -14.36 -5.97 2.09
N GLN A 227 -14.48 -5.91 0.77
CA GLN A 227 -14.35 -7.07 -0.12
C GLN A 227 -12.92 -7.66 -0.12
N ALA A 228 -11.89 -6.84 0.14
CA ALA A 228 -10.51 -7.29 0.37
C ALA A 228 -10.29 -7.87 1.78
N GLY A 229 -11.32 -7.93 2.63
CA GLY A 229 -11.24 -8.42 3.99
C GLY A 229 -10.53 -7.46 4.95
N LEU A 230 -10.61 -6.15 4.69
CA LEU A 230 -10.23 -5.09 5.61
C LEU A 230 -11.44 -4.60 6.40
N LEU A 231 -11.20 -4.09 7.60
CA LEU A 231 -12.20 -3.35 8.35
C LEU A 231 -12.33 -1.93 7.78
N ILE A 232 -13.49 -1.28 7.99
CA ILE A 232 -13.78 0.04 7.42
C ILE A 232 -13.89 1.11 8.51
N PRO A 233 -13.41 2.35 8.27
CA PRO A 233 -13.53 3.47 9.19
C PRO A 233 -14.96 4.06 9.18
N ALA A 234 -15.88 3.31 9.77
CA ALA A 234 -17.30 3.63 9.90
C ALA A 234 -17.86 3.10 11.22
N SER A 235 -19.09 3.44 11.57
CA SER A 235 -19.72 2.94 12.80
C SER A 235 -19.90 1.40 12.74
N PHE A 236 -19.81 0.75 13.90
CA PHE A 236 -19.88 -0.72 14.04
C PHE A 236 -21.22 -1.33 13.58
N ASP A 237 -22.29 -0.53 13.55
CA ASP A 237 -23.63 -0.93 13.11
C ASP A 237 -23.85 -0.73 11.60
N SER A 238 -22.81 -0.42 10.85
CA SER A 238 -22.87 -0.29 9.39
C SER A 238 -23.12 -1.62 8.70
N LYS A 239 -23.83 -1.59 7.56
CA LYS A 239 -24.10 -2.74 6.69
C LYS A 239 -23.50 -2.50 5.32
N MET A 240 -22.89 -3.52 4.73
CA MET A 240 -22.30 -3.43 3.39
C MET A 240 -22.60 -4.67 2.57
N ALA A 241 -22.84 -4.45 1.28
CA ALA A 241 -23.06 -5.52 0.32
C ALA A 241 -21.78 -5.97 -0.37
N VAL A 242 -21.78 -7.23 -0.78
CA VAL A 242 -20.77 -7.77 -1.70
C VAL A 242 -21.29 -7.58 -3.13
N PHE A 243 -20.45 -6.97 -3.97
CA PHE A 243 -20.73 -6.75 -5.39
C PHE A 243 -19.77 -7.57 -6.25
N ASP A 244 -20.28 -8.02 -7.41
CA ASP A 244 -19.45 -8.69 -8.42
C ASP A 244 -18.45 -7.71 -9.02
N ASN A 245 -18.88 -6.47 -9.25
CA ASN A 245 -18.08 -5.39 -9.81
C ASN A 245 -18.35 -4.07 -9.09
N VAL A 246 -17.29 -3.30 -8.86
CA VAL A 246 -17.36 -1.91 -8.40
C VAL A 246 -16.75 -1.05 -9.50
N PHE A 247 -17.59 -0.38 -10.26
CA PHE A 247 -17.18 0.49 -11.35
C PHE A 247 -17.13 1.94 -10.91
N SER A 248 -16.15 2.68 -11.42
CA SER A 248 -16.03 4.10 -11.14
C SER A 248 -15.57 4.88 -12.36
N ASP A 249 -16.21 6.02 -12.62
CA ASP A 249 -15.68 7.09 -13.44
C ASP A 249 -15.61 8.34 -12.56
N ILE A 250 -14.46 8.57 -11.94
CA ILE A 250 -14.24 9.60 -10.92
C ILE A 250 -12.92 10.32 -11.19
N GLY A 251 -12.97 11.63 -11.30
CA GLY A 251 -11.81 12.52 -11.42
C GLY A 251 -11.65 13.14 -12.79
N ASP A 252 -11.01 14.34 -12.81
CA ASP A 252 -10.67 15.08 -14.02
C ASP A 252 -9.39 14.52 -14.62
N GLU A 253 -9.45 13.97 -15.83
CA GLU A 253 -8.25 13.67 -16.62
C GLU A 253 -7.70 14.96 -17.24
N GLN A 254 -7.01 15.77 -16.45
CA GLN A 254 -6.24 16.92 -16.94
C GLN A 254 -4.86 16.52 -17.51
N SER A 255 -4.74 15.33 -18.10
CA SER A 255 -3.51 14.95 -18.77
C SER A 255 -3.45 15.62 -20.14
N ILE A 256 -2.47 16.50 -20.33
CA ILE A 256 -2.16 17.25 -21.56
C ILE A 256 -1.91 16.32 -22.78
N GLU A 257 -1.76 15.03 -22.55
CA GLU A 257 -1.37 14.04 -23.58
C GLU A 257 -2.54 13.36 -24.31
N GLN A 258 -3.81 13.55 -23.88
CA GLN A 258 -4.95 12.94 -24.56
C GLN A 258 -5.72 14.00 -25.38
N SER A 259 -5.68 13.85 -26.70
CA SER A 259 -6.36 14.69 -27.71
C SER A 259 -7.89 14.52 -27.77
N LEU A 260 -8.48 13.71 -26.89
CA LEU A 260 -9.93 13.54 -26.76
C LEU A 260 -10.51 14.61 -25.85
N SER A 261 -11.69 15.16 -26.19
CA SER A 261 -12.42 16.04 -25.27
C SER A 261 -12.74 15.29 -23.98
N SER A 262 -12.82 15.99 -22.83
CA SER A 262 -13.17 15.41 -21.53
C SER A 262 -14.44 14.56 -21.60
N PHE A 263 -15.45 15.00 -22.35
CA PHE A 263 -16.70 14.28 -22.62
C PHE A 263 -16.45 12.89 -23.26
N SER A 264 -15.62 12.84 -24.31
CA SER A 264 -15.33 11.58 -25.02
C SER A 264 -14.60 10.57 -24.11
N ALA A 265 -13.69 11.04 -23.26
CA ALA A 265 -12.97 10.20 -22.32
C ALA A 265 -13.93 9.58 -21.28
N HIS A 266 -14.78 10.40 -20.65
CA HIS A 266 -15.84 9.93 -19.73
C HIS A 266 -16.77 8.94 -20.41
N MET A 267 -17.22 9.26 -21.63
CA MET A 267 -18.17 8.41 -22.36
C MET A 267 -17.57 7.05 -22.73
N THR A 268 -16.29 7.00 -23.07
CA THR A 268 -15.57 5.75 -23.31
C THR A 268 -15.55 4.86 -22.07
N LYS A 269 -15.32 5.43 -20.88
CA LYS A 269 -15.36 4.69 -19.60
C LYS A 269 -16.78 4.20 -19.29
N VAL A 270 -17.79 5.06 -19.46
CA VAL A 270 -19.19 4.68 -19.26
C VAL A 270 -19.60 3.54 -20.20
N ILE A 271 -19.23 3.59 -21.49
CA ILE A 271 -19.50 2.50 -22.45
C ILE A 271 -18.87 1.18 -21.99
N ARG A 272 -17.63 1.23 -21.51
CA ARG A 272 -16.96 0.05 -20.95
C ARG A 272 -17.74 -0.51 -19.74
N ILE A 273 -18.13 0.35 -18.80
CA ILE A 273 -18.92 -0.02 -17.63
C ILE A 273 -20.22 -0.71 -18.08
N LEU A 274 -20.96 -0.11 -19.03
CA LEU A 274 -22.22 -0.65 -19.51
C LEU A 274 -22.08 -2.04 -20.16
N ASN A 275 -20.95 -2.31 -20.80
CA ASN A 275 -20.66 -3.63 -21.42
C ASN A 275 -20.25 -4.70 -20.40
N GLU A 276 -19.68 -4.33 -19.27
CA GLU A 276 -19.16 -5.24 -18.24
C GLU A 276 -20.15 -5.41 -17.05
N LEU A 277 -21.33 -4.76 -17.08
CA LEU A 277 -22.32 -4.79 -16.00
C LEU A 277 -22.85 -6.19 -15.70
N THR A 278 -22.98 -6.49 -14.42
CA THR A 278 -23.80 -7.59 -13.90
C THR A 278 -25.01 -7.01 -13.16
N ASN A 279 -25.96 -7.87 -12.79
CA ASN A 279 -27.13 -7.49 -11.98
C ASN A 279 -26.78 -7.22 -10.50
N ASN A 280 -25.50 -7.33 -10.11
CA ASN A 280 -24.99 -7.06 -8.77
C ASN A 280 -23.74 -6.17 -8.86
N SER A 281 -23.85 -5.03 -9.56
CA SER A 281 -22.77 -4.06 -9.72
C SER A 281 -23.04 -2.80 -8.92
N LEU A 282 -21.97 -2.21 -8.33
CA LEU A 282 -21.96 -0.85 -7.80
C LEU A 282 -21.31 0.08 -8.82
N VAL A 283 -22.04 1.13 -9.23
CA VAL A 283 -21.59 2.08 -10.25
C VAL A 283 -21.51 3.48 -9.67
N LEU A 284 -20.35 4.10 -9.78
CA LEU A 284 -20.01 5.39 -9.20
C LEU A 284 -19.57 6.36 -10.30
N LEU A 285 -20.40 7.36 -10.61
CA LEU A 285 -20.18 8.28 -11.73
C LEU A 285 -20.08 9.71 -11.20
N ASP A 286 -18.96 10.37 -11.45
CA ASP A 286 -18.78 11.77 -11.08
C ASP A 286 -19.03 12.68 -12.28
N GLU A 287 -19.80 13.75 -12.10
CA GLU A 287 -20.16 14.75 -13.11
C GLU A 287 -20.71 14.16 -14.41
N LEU A 288 -21.61 13.16 -14.29
CA LEU A 288 -22.16 12.47 -15.45
C LEU A 288 -22.83 13.43 -16.45
N GLY A 289 -22.42 13.31 -17.70
CA GLY A 289 -22.91 14.12 -18.83
C GLY A 289 -22.21 15.47 -18.99
N SER A 290 -21.21 15.80 -18.16
CA SER A 290 -20.44 17.06 -18.29
C SER A 290 -19.59 17.10 -19.55
N GLY A 291 -19.24 18.31 -20.00
CA GLY A 291 -18.35 18.54 -21.14
C GLY A 291 -19.03 18.59 -22.52
N THR A 292 -20.37 18.61 -22.58
CA THR A 292 -21.17 18.82 -23.81
C THR A 292 -22.28 19.86 -23.59
N ASP A 293 -23.19 20.04 -24.55
CA ASP A 293 -24.37 20.88 -24.37
C ASP A 293 -25.16 20.45 -23.13
N PRO A 294 -25.54 21.39 -22.24
CA PRO A 294 -26.19 21.03 -20.97
C PRO A 294 -27.49 20.23 -21.15
N LYS A 295 -28.27 20.47 -22.20
CA LYS A 295 -29.53 19.77 -22.44
C LYS A 295 -29.28 18.36 -22.97
N GLU A 296 -28.33 18.21 -23.89
CA GLU A 296 -27.96 16.88 -24.41
C GLU A 296 -27.28 16.04 -23.30
N GLY A 297 -26.38 16.66 -22.55
CA GLY A 297 -25.67 16.00 -21.45
C GLY A 297 -26.62 15.51 -20.34
N SER A 298 -27.60 16.34 -19.95
CA SER A 298 -28.59 15.95 -18.94
C SER A 298 -29.51 14.82 -19.43
N ASN A 299 -30.00 14.85 -20.66
CA ASN A 299 -30.82 13.79 -21.23
C ASN A 299 -30.05 12.46 -21.34
N LEU A 300 -28.78 12.52 -21.75
CA LEU A 300 -27.92 11.34 -21.81
C LEU A 300 -27.66 10.76 -20.41
N ALA A 301 -27.42 11.62 -19.43
CA ALA A 301 -27.21 11.20 -18.04
C ALA A 301 -28.44 10.50 -17.46
N ILE A 302 -29.65 11.04 -17.70
CA ILE A 302 -30.91 10.41 -17.30
C ILE A 302 -31.02 9.02 -17.94
N SER A 303 -30.80 8.91 -19.25
CA SER A 303 -30.91 7.65 -19.99
C SER A 303 -29.91 6.60 -19.49
N ILE A 304 -28.68 7.00 -19.14
CA ILE A 304 -27.67 6.11 -18.56
C ILE A 304 -28.16 5.61 -17.19
N VAL A 305 -28.60 6.50 -16.30
CA VAL A 305 -29.11 6.11 -14.98
C VAL A 305 -30.27 5.15 -15.07
N GLU A 306 -31.25 5.41 -15.95
CA GLU A 306 -32.37 4.49 -16.19
C GLU A 306 -31.90 3.11 -16.67
N TYR A 307 -30.94 3.07 -17.58
CA TYR A 307 -30.37 1.80 -18.06
C TYR A 307 -29.69 1.03 -16.94
N LEU A 308 -28.92 1.70 -16.09
CA LEU A 308 -28.23 1.09 -14.95
C LEU A 308 -29.21 0.50 -13.92
N LEU A 309 -30.30 1.23 -13.62
CA LEU A 309 -31.39 0.78 -12.74
C LEU A 309 -32.14 -0.42 -13.31
N ASN A 310 -32.42 -0.42 -14.61
CA ASN A 310 -33.05 -1.57 -15.30
C ASN A 310 -32.16 -2.82 -15.23
N LYS A 311 -30.83 -2.66 -15.09
CA LYS A 311 -29.87 -3.75 -14.85
C LYS A 311 -29.74 -4.12 -13.38
N LYS A 312 -30.52 -3.52 -12.47
CA LYS A 312 -30.51 -3.74 -11.01
C LYS A 312 -29.18 -3.34 -10.34
N SER A 313 -28.39 -2.49 -10.99
CA SER A 313 -27.18 -1.95 -10.40
C SER A 313 -27.49 -0.98 -9.26
N ARG A 314 -26.58 -0.87 -8.28
CA ARG A 314 -26.58 0.21 -7.29
C ARG A 314 -25.78 1.37 -7.85
N VAL A 315 -26.33 2.57 -7.81
CA VAL A 315 -25.80 3.71 -8.55
C VAL A 315 -25.62 4.93 -7.64
N ILE A 316 -24.46 5.56 -7.68
CA ILE A 316 -24.25 6.89 -7.09
C ILE A 316 -23.71 7.81 -8.20
N VAL A 317 -24.40 8.89 -8.45
CA VAL A 317 -24.05 9.86 -9.49
C VAL A 317 -23.91 11.24 -8.87
N THR A 318 -22.87 12.00 -9.26
CA THR A 318 -22.86 13.44 -9.00
C THR A 318 -23.21 14.20 -10.26
N THR A 319 -23.86 15.32 -10.10
CA THR A 319 -24.24 16.21 -11.20
C THR A 319 -24.50 17.63 -10.70
N HIS A 320 -24.48 18.56 -11.65
CA HIS A 320 -24.99 19.92 -11.47
C HIS A 320 -26.21 20.24 -12.35
N TYR A 321 -26.71 19.24 -13.10
CA TYR A 321 -27.89 19.41 -13.93
C TYR A 321 -29.19 19.41 -13.13
N ALA A 322 -30.01 20.46 -13.34
CA ALA A 322 -31.35 20.57 -12.73
C ALA A 322 -32.30 19.46 -13.18
N ASP A 323 -32.22 19.08 -14.46
CA ASP A 323 -33.11 18.04 -15.04
C ASP A 323 -32.91 16.68 -14.35
N LEU A 324 -31.68 16.32 -13.97
CA LEU A 324 -31.39 15.07 -13.27
C LEU A 324 -31.93 15.10 -11.82
N LYS A 325 -31.92 16.27 -11.17
CA LYS A 325 -32.59 16.48 -9.87
C LYS A 325 -34.09 16.27 -9.98
N ALA A 326 -34.74 16.87 -11.00
CA ALA A 326 -36.16 16.72 -11.26
C ALA A 326 -36.50 15.25 -11.53
N PHE A 327 -35.74 14.57 -12.37
CA PHE A 327 -35.89 13.16 -12.65
C PHE A 327 -35.88 12.28 -11.39
N ALA A 328 -35.01 12.59 -10.42
CA ALA A 328 -34.94 11.86 -9.15
C ALA A 328 -36.19 12.06 -8.26
N TYR A 329 -36.89 13.19 -8.38
CA TYR A 329 -38.13 13.39 -7.66
C TYR A 329 -39.32 12.57 -8.22
N ASP A 330 -39.28 12.26 -9.52
CA ASP A 330 -40.32 11.52 -10.20
C ASP A 330 -40.22 9.99 -10.04
N LYS A 331 -39.19 9.52 -9.34
CA LYS A 331 -38.89 8.09 -9.18
C LYS A 331 -38.75 7.70 -7.70
N ASP A 332 -39.55 6.73 -7.27
CA ASP A 332 -39.56 6.25 -5.88
C ASP A 332 -38.22 5.53 -5.48
N ASN A 333 -37.52 4.95 -6.46
CA ASN A 333 -36.28 4.19 -6.22
C ASN A 333 -35.00 5.02 -6.37
N ILE A 334 -35.11 6.34 -6.50
CA ILE A 334 -33.99 7.27 -6.58
C ILE A 334 -34.11 8.33 -5.49
N ILE A 335 -33.02 8.63 -4.79
CA ILE A 335 -32.99 9.70 -3.81
C ILE A 335 -32.05 10.82 -4.25
N ASN A 336 -32.50 12.08 -4.11
CA ASN A 336 -31.65 13.23 -4.19
C ASN A 336 -30.80 13.36 -2.91
N ALA A 337 -29.56 13.76 -3.07
CA ALA A 337 -28.68 14.12 -1.95
C ALA A 337 -27.93 15.41 -2.28
N SER A 338 -27.47 16.08 -1.24
CA SER A 338 -26.63 17.27 -1.38
C SER A 338 -25.48 17.26 -0.40
N VAL A 339 -24.44 18.03 -0.74
CA VAL A 339 -23.40 18.39 0.21
C VAL A 339 -23.74 19.73 0.84
N GLU A 340 -23.75 19.75 2.18
CA GLU A 340 -24.10 20.94 2.94
C GLU A 340 -23.06 22.05 2.73
N PHE A 341 -23.54 23.28 2.53
CA PHE A 341 -22.71 24.46 2.37
C PHE A 341 -23.14 25.54 3.36
N ASP A 342 -22.23 26.03 4.19
CA ASP A 342 -22.51 27.10 5.12
C ASP A 342 -22.46 28.46 4.41
N THR A 343 -23.61 29.04 4.23
CA THR A 343 -23.77 30.35 3.57
C THR A 343 -23.26 31.53 4.42
N LYS A 344 -23.06 31.34 5.73
CA LYS A 344 -22.51 32.37 6.60
C LYS A 344 -21.00 32.46 6.55
N THR A 345 -20.34 31.29 6.56
CA THR A 345 -18.88 31.19 6.47
C THR A 345 -18.37 31.07 5.04
N LEU A 346 -19.26 30.87 4.08
CA LEU A 346 -18.95 30.59 2.66
C LEU A 346 -18.01 29.39 2.48
N ARG A 347 -18.19 28.36 3.33
CA ARG A 347 -17.36 27.17 3.32
C ARG A 347 -18.22 25.91 3.25
N PRO A 348 -17.73 24.85 2.58
CA PRO A 348 -18.37 23.55 2.64
C PRO A 348 -18.25 22.97 4.06
N THR A 349 -19.34 22.35 4.53
CA THR A 349 -19.30 21.58 5.78
C THR A 349 -18.91 20.12 5.54
N TYR A 350 -18.88 19.66 4.29
CA TYR A 350 -18.61 18.30 3.85
C TYR A 350 -19.61 17.24 4.32
N LYS A 351 -20.73 17.64 4.91
CA LYS A 351 -21.79 16.70 5.31
C LYS A 351 -22.63 16.33 4.08
N LEU A 352 -22.98 15.05 3.97
CA LEU A 352 -23.91 14.56 2.97
C LEU A 352 -25.34 14.51 3.56
N LEU A 353 -26.28 15.19 2.92
CA LEU A 353 -27.67 15.25 3.31
C LEU A 353 -28.50 14.42 2.30
N LEU A 354 -29.02 13.28 2.75
CA LEU A 354 -29.90 12.43 1.93
C LEU A 354 -31.33 13.00 1.95
N GLY A 355 -32.03 12.92 0.81
CA GLY A 355 -33.38 13.44 0.65
C GLY A 355 -33.46 14.96 0.45
N VAL A 356 -32.35 15.66 0.53
CA VAL A 356 -32.28 17.11 0.35
C VAL A 356 -31.49 17.43 -0.91
N PRO A 357 -32.09 17.98 -1.97
CA PRO A 357 -31.37 18.38 -3.17
C PRO A 357 -30.52 19.62 -2.90
N GLY A 358 -29.36 19.71 -3.56
CA GLY A 358 -28.44 20.84 -3.41
C GLY A 358 -28.92 22.08 -4.15
N ARG A 359 -28.69 23.24 -3.54
CA ARG A 359 -28.87 24.56 -4.18
C ARG A 359 -27.60 24.99 -4.88
N SER A 360 -27.73 25.72 -5.97
CA SER A 360 -26.62 26.47 -6.53
C SER A 360 -26.38 27.73 -5.69
N ASN A 361 -25.26 27.78 -4.99
CA ASN A 361 -24.89 28.93 -4.16
C ASN A 361 -23.98 29.92 -4.91
N ALA A 362 -23.90 29.87 -6.25
CA ALA A 362 -22.97 30.63 -7.07
C ALA A 362 -23.09 32.15 -6.82
N ILE A 363 -24.32 32.69 -6.79
CA ILE A 363 -24.58 34.10 -6.54
C ILE A 363 -24.17 34.50 -5.10
N THR A 364 -24.51 33.67 -4.12
CA THR A 364 -24.12 33.91 -2.71
C THR A 364 -22.61 33.88 -2.52
N ILE A 365 -21.95 32.96 -3.16
CA ILE A 365 -20.48 32.84 -3.14
C ILE A 365 -19.84 34.06 -3.83
N ALA A 366 -20.32 34.41 -5.04
CA ALA A 366 -19.81 35.55 -5.80
C ALA A 366 -19.96 36.87 -5.01
N ARG A 367 -21.12 37.08 -4.36
CA ARG A 367 -21.34 38.23 -3.47
C ARG A 367 -20.36 38.24 -2.28
N GLY A 368 -20.16 37.09 -1.65
CA GLY A 368 -19.24 36.96 -0.52
C GLY A 368 -17.77 37.17 -0.91
N LEU A 369 -17.39 36.88 -2.15
CA LEU A 369 -16.08 37.16 -2.72
C LEU A 369 -15.90 38.62 -3.20
N GLY A 370 -16.98 39.48 -3.12
CA GLY A 370 -16.90 40.87 -3.44
C GLY A 370 -17.21 41.21 -4.92
N LEU A 371 -17.96 40.38 -5.64
CA LEU A 371 -18.45 40.72 -6.99
C LEU A 371 -19.40 41.93 -6.88
N ASN A 372 -19.32 42.86 -7.84
CA ASN A 372 -20.13 44.07 -7.91
C ASN A 372 -21.61 43.75 -7.84
N GLU A 373 -22.36 44.44 -6.96
CA GLU A 373 -23.81 44.23 -6.76
C GLU A 373 -24.62 44.50 -8.04
N GLU A 374 -24.20 45.35 -8.93
CA GLU A 374 -24.89 45.58 -10.21
C GLU A 374 -24.86 44.30 -11.09
N ILE A 375 -23.73 43.58 -11.12
CA ILE A 375 -23.58 42.32 -11.83
C ILE A 375 -24.43 41.24 -11.18
N ILE A 376 -24.44 41.20 -9.85
CA ILE A 376 -25.24 40.26 -9.08
C ILE A 376 -26.72 40.47 -9.32
N ASN A 377 -27.20 41.70 -9.20
CA ASN A 377 -28.61 42.02 -9.42
C ASN A 377 -29.04 41.68 -10.86
N ARG A 378 -28.20 41.98 -11.84
CA ARG A 378 -28.46 41.61 -13.23
C ARG A 378 -28.53 40.09 -13.43
N SER A 379 -27.66 39.33 -12.76
CA SER A 379 -27.68 37.87 -12.80
C SER A 379 -28.95 37.28 -12.16
N ILE A 380 -29.46 37.89 -11.10
CA ILE A 380 -30.71 37.48 -10.45
C ILE A 380 -31.90 37.74 -11.42
N GLU A 381 -31.99 38.93 -12.01
CA GLU A 381 -33.03 39.25 -13.01
C GLU A 381 -33.04 38.28 -14.20
N LEU A 382 -31.85 37.94 -14.74
CA LEU A 382 -31.73 36.97 -15.83
C LEU A 382 -32.16 35.56 -15.41
N ASN A 383 -31.92 35.17 -14.17
CA ASN A 383 -32.39 33.89 -13.63
C ASN A 383 -33.94 33.88 -13.49
N GLU A 384 -34.54 34.94 -12.96
CA GLU A 384 -36.00 35.04 -12.82
C GLU A 384 -36.73 34.99 -14.14
N THR A 385 -36.18 35.54 -15.22
CA THR A 385 -36.78 35.50 -16.55
C THR A 385 -36.68 34.14 -17.24
N ASN A 386 -35.79 33.25 -16.80
CA ASN A 386 -35.58 31.92 -17.40
C ASN A 386 -36.20 30.77 -16.59
N HIS A 387 -36.86 31.04 -15.43
CA HIS A 387 -37.48 30.01 -14.64
C HIS A 387 -38.74 29.48 -15.30
N THR A 388 -38.79 28.19 -15.61
CA THR A 388 -40.01 27.44 -15.86
C THR A 388 -40.74 27.23 -14.53
N ASP A 389 -42.11 27.14 -14.56
CA ASP A 389 -42.94 26.90 -13.34
C ASP A 389 -42.43 25.74 -12.49
N LEU A 390 -41.83 24.72 -13.10
CA LEU A 390 -41.26 23.56 -12.45
C LEU A 390 -40.03 23.92 -11.59
N SER A 391 -39.14 24.78 -12.08
CA SER A 391 -37.97 25.20 -11.35
C SER A 391 -38.29 26.06 -10.14
N LEU A 392 -39.36 26.88 -10.22
CA LEU A 392 -39.88 27.66 -9.09
C LEU A 392 -40.53 26.75 -8.02
N MET A 393 -41.23 25.69 -8.46
CA MET A 393 -41.85 24.73 -7.56
C MET A 393 -40.80 23.89 -6.82
N LEU A 394 -39.77 23.44 -7.52
CA LEU A 394 -38.65 22.73 -6.94
C LEU A 394 -37.86 23.59 -5.91
N SER A 395 -37.66 24.87 -6.22
CA SER A 395 -37.00 25.82 -5.31
C SER A 395 -37.80 26.01 -4.02
N LYS A 396 -39.12 26.08 -4.08
CA LYS A 396 -40.01 26.17 -2.91
C LYS A 396 -39.99 24.89 -2.07
N LEU A 397 -39.97 23.71 -2.71
CA LEU A 397 -39.86 22.42 -2.02
C LEU A 397 -38.47 22.29 -1.32
N ASP A 398 -37.43 22.75 -1.97
CA ASP A 398 -36.08 22.79 -1.38
C ASP A 398 -36.06 23.69 -0.13
N ASP A 399 -36.75 24.84 -0.14
CA ASP A 399 -36.87 25.72 1.02
C ASP A 399 -37.61 25.04 2.16
N GLN A 400 -38.72 24.37 1.89
CA GLN A 400 -39.49 23.67 2.92
C GLN A 400 -38.73 22.49 3.50
N ASN A 401 -38.04 21.69 2.68
CA ASN A 401 -37.24 20.56 3.13
C ASN A 401 -36.04 21.00 3.96
N SER A 402 -35.40 22.13 3.63
CA SER A 402 -34.31 22.70 4.42
C SER A 402 -34.79 23.13 5.82
N ILE A 403 -35.93 23.83 5.91
CA ILE A 403 -36.53 24.25 7.18
C ILE A 403 -36.90 23.01 8.02
N LEU A 404 -37.47 21.99 7.38
CA LEU A 404 -37.86 20.74 8.05
C LEU A 404 -36.64 20.01 8.60
N SER A 405 -35.56 19.93 7.81
CA SER A 405 -34.28 19.31 8.22
C SER A 405 -33.64 20.02 9.40
N GLU A 406 -33.67 21.36 9.43
CA GLU A 406 -33.20 22.13 10.58
C GLU A 406 -34.05 21.87 11.85
N GLN A 407 -35.35 21.73 11.69
CA GLN A 407 -36.25 21.39 12.79
C GLN A 407 -35.98 19.98 13.32
N ILE A 408 -35.82 18.98 12.44
CA ILE A 408 -35.50 17.61 12.81
C ILE A 408 -34.17 17.56 13.57
N ALA A 409 -33.12 18.20 13.06
CA ALA A 409 -31.80 18.25 13.71
C ALA A 409 -31.87 18.92 15.10
N LYS A 410 -32.75 19.92 15.27
CA LYS A 410 -32.99 20.56 16.56
C LYS A 410 -33.69 19.62 17.53
N TYR A 411 -34.73 18.91 17.08
CA TYR A 411 -35.45 17.92 17.90
C TYR A 411 -34.57 16.73 18.28
N GLU A 412 -33.73 16.24 17.38
CA GLU A 412 -32.77 15.16 17.69
C GLU A 412 -31.75 15.59 18.76
N LYS A 413 -31.29 16.84 18.69
CA LYS A 413 -30.38 17.41 19.67
C LYS A 413 -31.04 17.59 21.06
N GLU A 414 -32.29 18.02 21.08
CA GLU A 414 -33.08 18.13 22.30
C GLU A 414 -33.41 16.74 22.89
N ASN A 415 -33.75 15.76 22.08
CA ASN A 415 -33.96 14.37 22.52
C ASN A 415 -32.68 13.69 23.02
N SER A 416 -31.55 13.92 22.39
CA SER A 416 -30.27 13.38 22.90
C SER A 416 -29.92 13.99 24.27
N TYR A 417 -30.16 15.28 24.46
CA TYR A 417 -29.97 15.98 25.74
C TYR A 417 -30.93 15.44 26.84
N LEU A 418 -32.17 15.13 26.49
CA LEU A 418 -33.15 14.55 27.43
C LEU A 418 -32.77 13.11 27.84
N ASN A 419 -32.22 12.32 26.91
CA ASN A 419 -31.76 10.96 27.18
C ASN A 419 -30.44 10.92 28.00
N GLU A 420 -29.63 11.99 28.00
CA GLU A 420 -28.45 12.11 28.87
C GLU A 420 -28.80 12.53 30.31
N ILE A 421 -30.02 13.07 30.52
CA ILE A 421 -30.52 13.53 31.87
C ILE A 421 -31.32 12.42 32.58
N GLN A 422 -31.82 11.41 31.86
CA GLN A 422 -32.45 10.20 32.43
C GLN A 422 -31.42 9.12 32.74
#